data_fa31748548fe49f58d25c10150cfb057
#
_entry.id   fa31748548fe49f58d25c10150cfb057
#
_cell.length_a   1.000
_cell.length_b   1.000
_cell.length_c   1.000
_cell.angle_alpha   90.00
_cell.angle_beta   90.00
_cell.angle_gamma   90.00
#
_symmetry.space_group_name_H-M   'P 1'
#
loop_
_entity.id
_entity.type
_entity.pdbx_description
1 polymer ?
#
loop_
_entity_poly.entity_id
_entity_poly.type
_entity_poly.pdbx_seq_one_letter_code
_entity_poly.pdbx_strand_id
1 'polypeptide(L)'
;MIGKDFAQQLFNLQGRVAFVTGAGSGIGQTIACSLASAGARVVCFDLRDDGGLAETISHIESIDGQACSYTGDVRQIADLRAAVALAKNRFGRLDIAVNAAGIANANPALEMESEQWQRVIDINLTGVWNSCKAETELMLESGGGSIINIASMSGIIVNRGLDQAHYNCSKAGVIHLSKSLAMEWVGKGIRVNSISPGYTATPMNTRPEMVHQTREFESQTPMQRMAKVEEMAGPALFLASDAASFCTGVDLVVDGGFVCW
;
A
#
# COMPACT_ATOMS: atom_id res chain seq x y z
N MET A 1 21.59 -23.40 13.94
CA MET A 1 22.37 -23.11 12.71
C MET A 1 21.37 -22.79 11.59
N ILE A 2 21.67 -21.81 10.75
CA ILE A 2 20.80 -21.40 9.62
C ILE A 2 20.86 -22.50 8.56
N GLY A 3 19.69 -23.07 8.19
CA GLY A 3 19.57 -24.10 7.16
C GLY A 3 19.68 -23.53 5.73
N LYS A 4 19.86 -24.41 4.74
CA LYS A 4 20.03 -24.03 3.32
C LYS A 4 18.86 -23.21 2.76
N ASP A 5 17.63 -23.48 3.22
CA ASP A 5 16.41 -22.86 2.72
C ASP A 5 15.90 -21.72 3.61
N PHE A 6 16.71 -21.27 4.57
CA PHE A 6 16.32 -20.26 5.56
C PHE A 6 15.83 -18.95 4.94
N ALA A 7 16.57 -18.42 3.97
CA ALA A 7 16.18 -17.19 3.29
C ALA A 7 14.84 -17.34 2.55
N GLN A 8 14.63 -18.47 1.86
CA GLN A 8 13.39 -18.76 1.16
C GLN A 8 12.21 -18.90 2.13
N GLN A 9 12.43 -19.53 3.29
CA GLN A 9 11.41 -19.68 4.33
C GLN A 9 10.98 -18.33 4.92
N LEU A 10 11.93 -17.39 5.10
CA LEU A 10 11.62 -16.06 5.63
C LEU A 10 10.62 -15.27 4.78
N PHE A 11 10.64 -15.43 3.47
CA PHE A 11 9.77 -14.73 2.52
C PHE A 11 8.57 -15.57 2.05
N ASN A 12 8.42 -16.79 2.53
CA ASN A 12 7.33 -17.67 2.15
C ASN A 12 6.00 -17.22 2.77
N LEU A 13 4.99 -17.00 1.94
CA LEU A 13 3.65 -16.60 2.34
C LEU A 13 2.61 -17.72 2.13
N GLN A 14 3.05 -18.95 1.88
CA GLN A 14 2.17 -20.09 1.69
C GLN A 14 1.20 -20.26 2.87
N GLY A 15 -0.10 -20.36 2.56
CA GLY A 15 -1.17 -20.48 3.54
C GLY A 15 -1.61 -19.18 4.21
N ARG A 16 -0.94 -18.05 3.95
CA ARG A 16 -1.35 -16.72 4.41
C ARG A 16 -2.40 -16.12 3.50
N VAL A 17 -3.18 -15.20 4.06
CA VAL A 17 -4.22 -14.44 3.35
C VAL A 17 -3.88 -12.97 3.40
N ALA A 18 -3.87 -12.32 2.24
CA ALA A 18 -3.61 -10.90 2.08
C ALA A 18 -4.88 -10.14 1.64
N PHE A 19 -5.04 -8.93 2.12
CA PHE A 19 -6.02 -7.95 1.67
C PHE A 19 -5.28 -6.74 1.12
N VAL A 20 -5.61 -6.29 -0.09
CA VAL A 20 -4.92 -5.17 -0.75
C VAL A 20 -5.94 -4.17 -1.25
N THR A 21 -5.89 -2.92 -0.76
CA THR A 21 -6.69 -1.81 -1.30
C THR A 21 -5.93 -1.09 -2.43
N GLY A 22 -6.66 -0.53 -3.41
CA GLY A 22 -6.03 0.04 -4.61
C GLY A 22 -5.43 -1.04 -5.52
N ALA A 23 -5.96 -2.26 -5.47
CA ALA A 23 -5.41 -3.42 -6.17
C ALA A 23 -5.70 -3.46 -7.67
N GLY A 24 -6.50 -2.52 -8.19
CA GLY A 24 -6.85 -2.47 -9.62
C GLY A 24 -5.78 -1.83 -10.49
N SER A 25 -4.74 -1.19 -9.95
CA SER A 25 -3.70 -0.55 -10.76
C SER A 25 -2.42 -0.25 -9.99
N GLY A 26 -1.33 0.01 -10.72
CA GLY A 26 -0.08 0.57 -10.22
C GLY A 26 0.54 -0.21 -9.07
N ILE A 27 0.91 0.48 -7.99
CA ILE A 27 1.61 -0.10 -6.84
C ILE A 27 0.77 -1.18 -6.15
N GLY A 28 -0.53 -0.93 -5.93
CA GLY A 28 -1.43 -1.88 -5.27
C GLY A 28 -1.59 -3.17 -6.06
N GLN A 29 -1.80 -3.09 -7.38
CA GLN A 29 -1.87 -4.23 -8.30
C GLN A 29 -0.58 -5.04 -8.26
N THR A 30 0.58 -4.37 -8.40
CA THR A 30 1.89 -5.04 -8.38
C THR A 30 2.16 -5.75 -7.07
N ILE A 31 1.81 -5.13 -5.94
CA ILE A 31 1.97 -5.76 -4.62
C ILE A 31 1.03 -6.96 -4.48
N ALA A 32 -0.24 -6.86 -4.90
CA ALA A 32 -1.18 -7.97 -4.86
C ALA A 32 -0.67 -9.20 -5.62
N CYS A 33 -0.18 -8.99 -6.86
CA CYS A 33 0.44 -10.04 -7.67
C CYS A 33 1.70 -10.62 -7.02
N SER A 34 2.52 -9.78 -6.41
CA SER A 34 3.76 -10.21 -5.76
C SER A 34 3.51 -11.03 -4.49
N LEU A 35 2.51 -10.65 -3.68
CA LEU A 35 2.10 -11.45 -2.51
C LEU A 35 1.55 -12.82 -2.94
N ALA A 36 0.79 -12.86 -4.03
CA ALA A 36 0.31 -14.13 -4.60
C ALA A 36 1.46 -15.01 -5.12
N SER A 37 2.46 -14.44 -5.79
CA SER A 37 3.63 -15.17 -6.27
C SER A 37 4.47 -15.76 -5.14
N ALA A 38 4.40 -15.15 -3.94
CA ALA A 38 5.04 -15.66 -2.72
C ALA A 38 4.17 -16.71 -1.97
N GLY A 39 2.98 -17.05 -2.51
CA GLY A 39 2.10 -18.10 -1.99
C GLY A 39 0.90 -17.62 -1.17
N ALA A 40 0.68 -16.31 -1.03
CA ALA A 40 -0.50 -15.78 -0.36
C ALA A 40 -1.76 -15.92 -1.23
N ARG A 41 -2.91 -16.12 -0.57
CA ARG A 41 -4.23 -15.93 -1.20
C ARG A 41 -4.64 -14.47 -1.03
N VAL A 42 -5.15 -13.82 -2.07
CA VAL A 42 -5.32 -12.37 -2.08
C VAL A 42 -6.77 -11.95 -2.26
N VAL A 43 -7.25 -11.04 -1.43
CA VAL A 43 -8.47 -10.27 -1.66
C VAL A 43 -8.07 -8.90 -2.21
N CYS A 44 -8.45 -8.63 -3.44
CA CYS A 44 -8.18 -7.39 -4.16
C CYS A 44 -9.36 -6.43 -4.01
N PHE A 45 -9.12 -5.23 -3.48
CA PHE A 45 -10.14 -4.19 -3.27
C PHE A 45 -9.82 -2.95 -4.08
N ASP A 46 -10.79 -2.41 -4.81
CA ASP A 46 -10.66 -1.10 -5.48
C ASP A 46 -12.02 -0.40 -5.57
N LEU A 47 -11.98 0.92 -5.82
CA LEU A 47 -13.18 1.74 -5.98
C LEU A 47 -13.95 1.42 -7.27
N ARG A 48 -13.25 1.00 -8.32
CA ARG A 48 -13.80 0.86 -9.67
C ARG A 48 -13.76 -0.59 -10.13
N ASP A 49 -14.78 -0.94 -10.89
CA ASP A 49 -14.82 -2.16 -11.69
C ASP A 49 -14.65 -1.79 -13.18
N ASP A 50 -13.51 -1.17 -13.49
CA ASP A 50 -13.14 -0.72 -14.85
C ASP A 50 -12.21 -1.71 -15.58
N GLY A 51 -12.16 -2.94 -15.10
CA GLY A 51 -11.33 -4.02 -15.63
C GLY A 51 -10.01 -4.21 -14.89
N GLY A 52 -9.53 -3.24 -14.11
CA GLY A 52 -8.25 -3.35 -13.40
C GLY A 52 -8.22 -4.46 -12.35
N LEU A 53 -9.30 -4.64 -11.58
CA LEU A 53 -9.42 -5.76 -10.64
C LEU A 53 -9.44 -7.10 -11.38
N ALA A 54 -10.17 -7.20 -12.51
CA ALA A 54 -10.25 -8.41 -13.31
C ALA A 54 -8.86 -8.77 -13.90
N GLU A 55 -8.10 -7.79 -14.35
CA GLU A 55 -6.71 -7.97 -14.82
C GLU A 55 -5.82 -8.51 -13.69
N THR A 56 -5.90 -7.93 -12.50
CA THR A 56 -5.14 -8.39 -11.33
C THR A 56 -5.46 -9.84 -10.97
N ILE A 57 -6.75 -10.20 -10.92
CA ILE A 57 -7.20 -11.57 -10.65
C ILE A 57 -6.67 -12.52 -11.73
N SER A 58 -6.86 -12.19 -13.01
CA SER A 58 -6.39 -13.01 -14.13
C SER A 58 -4.87 -13.25 -14.08
N HIS A 59 -4.10 -12.21 -13.72
CA HIS A 59 -2.65 -12.35 -13.57
C HIS A 59 -2.31 -13.31 -12.42
N ILE A 60 -2.96 -13.17 -11.25
CA ILE A 60 -2.74 -14.07 -10.11
C ILE A 60 -3.11 -15.51 -10.46
N GLU A 61 -4.22 -15.74 -11.14
CA GLU A 61 -4.66 -17.07 -11.57
C GLU A 61 -3.70 -17.68 -12.61
N SER A 62 -3.09 -16.87 -13.46
CA SER A 62 -2.12 -17.33 -14.49
C SER A 62 -0.84 -17.93 -13.89
N ILE A 63 -0.57 -17.66 -12.62
CA ILE A 63 0.57 -18.22 -11.85
C ILE A 63 0.10 -19.25 -10.80
N ASP A 64 -1.05 -19.87 -11.00
CA ASP A 64 -1.68 -20.84 -10.08
C ASP A 64 -1.98 -20.25 -8.68
N GLY A 65 -2.05 -18.92 -8.55
CA GLY A 65 -2.44 -18.23 -7.34
C GLY A 65 -3.96 -18.21 -7.14
N GLN A 66 -4.39 -17.87 -5.92
CA GLN A 66 -5.79 -17.74 -5.57
C GLN A 66 -6.12 -16.31 -5.18
N ALA A 67 -7.11 -15.72 -5.84
CA ALA A 67 -7.58 -14.39 -5.50
C ALA A 67 -9.10 -14.24 -5.64
N CYS A 68 -9.63 -13.19 -5.05
CA CYS A 68 -10.97 -12.69 -5.32
C CYS A 68 -10.98 -11.17 -5.21
N SER A 69 -11.99 -10.53 -5.77
CA SER A 69 -12.12 -9.06 -5.78
C SER A 69 -13.35 -8.59 -5.03
N TYR A 70 -13.29 -7.36 -4.57
CA TYR A 70 -14.41 -6.61 -4.01
C TYR A 70 -14.31 -5.15 -4.48
N THR A 71 -15.40 -4.63 -5.05
CA THR A 71 -15.50 -3.23 -5.45
C THR A 71 -16.15 -2.42 -4.33
N GLY A 72 -15.46 -1.37 -3.84
CA GLY A 72 -15.95 -0.56 -2.73
C GLY A 72 -15.10 0.70 -2.51
N ASP A 73 -15.52 1.55 -1.59
CA ASP A 73 -14.88 2.82 -1.28
C ASP A 73 -14.20 2.77 0.11
N VAL A 74 -12.90 3.04 0.18
CA VAL A 74 -12.14 3.07 1.45
C VAL A 74 -12.68 4.11 2.45
N ARG A 75 -13.43 5.11 1.99
CA ARG A 75 -14.12 6.08 2.85
C ARG A 75 -15.29 5.45 3.61
N GLN A 76 -15.80 4.31 3.12
CA GLN A 76 -16.95 3.60 3.69
C GLN A 76 -16.46 2.37 4.46
N ILE A 77 -16.45 2.46 5.78
CA ILE A 77 -16.02 1.34 6.62
C ILE A 77 -16.87 0.07 6.44
N ALA A 78 -18.11 0.23 6.00
CA ALA A 78 -19.00 -0.90 5.71
C ALA A 78 -18.50 -1.72 4.51
N ASP A 79 -18.01 -1.06 3.45
CA ASP A 79 -17.43 -1.72 2.27
C ASP A 79 -16.16 -2.50 2.65
N LEU A 80 -15.30 -1.87 3.45
CA LEU A 80 -14.06 -2.50 3.94
C LEU A 80 -14.36 -3.74 4.80
N ARG A 81 -15.33 -3.64 5.73
CA ARG A 81 -15.74 -4.78 6.54
C ARG A 81 -16.35 -5.91 5.71
N ALA A 82 -17.14 -5.57 4.69
CA ALA A 82 -17.68 -6.57 3.76
C ALA A 82 -16.57 -7.28 2.97
N ALA A 83 -15.57 -6.54 2.50
CA ALA A 83 -14.42 -7.11 1.80
C ALA A 83 -13.53 -7.96 2.73
N VAL A 84 -13.31 -7.54 3.98
CA VAL A 84 -12.59 -8.33 4.99
C VAL A 84 -13.39 -9.60 5.36
N ALA A 85 -14.73 -9.50 5.46
CA ALA A 85 -15.58 -10.67 5.65
C ALA A 85 -15.49 -11.67 4.47
N LEU A 86 -15.25 -11.17 3.24
CA LEU A 86 -14.98 -12.05 2.09
C LEU A 86 -13.67 -12.84 2.30
N ALA A 87 -12.61 -12.23 2.85
CA ALA A 87 -11.38 -12.95 3.20
C ALA A 87 -11.65 -14.07 4.22
N LYS A 88 -12.43 -13.79 5.26
CA LYS A 88 -12.86 -14.80 6.25
C LYS A 88 -13.66 -15.95 5.62
N ASN A 89 -14.64 -15.62 4.79
CA ASN A 89 -15.54 -16.60 4.20
C ASN A 89 -14.86 -17.49 3.16
N ARG A 90 -13.94 -16.91 2.35
CA ARG A 90 -13.26 -17.64 1.26
C ARG A 90 -12.01 -18.36 1.74
N PHE A 91 -11.27 -17.78 2.68
CA PHE A 91 -9.93 -18.21 3.04
C PHE A 91 -9.73 -18.46 4.54
N GLY A 92 -10.70 -18.11 5.38
CA GLY A 92 -10.76 -18.45 6.80
C GLY A 92 -9.98 -17.53 7.75
N ARG A 93 -9.14 -16.60 7.22
CA ARG A 93 -8.26 -15.74 8.03
C ARG A 93 -7.83 -14.47 7.29
N LEU A 94 -7.12 -13.59 8.00
CA LEU A 94 -6.37 -12.47 7.42
C LEU A 94 -5.03 -12.33 8.15
N ASP A 95 -3.94 -12.34 7.39
CA ASP A 95 -2.57 -12.28 7.92
C ASP A 95 -1.82 -11.01 7.49
N ILE A 96 -2.14 -10.52 6.32
CA ILE A 96 -1.43 -9.41 5.67
C ILE A 96 -2.46 -8.41 5.16
N ALA A 97 -2.21 -7.12 5.39
CA ALA A 97 -2.98 -6.05 4.77
C ALA A 97 -2.04 -5.02 4.13
N VAL A 98 -2.41 -4.55 2.92
CA VAL A 98 -1.68 -3.49 2.22
C VAL A 98 -2.64 -2.39 1.81
N ASN A 99 -2.48 -1.22 2.39
CA ASN A 99 -3.31 -0.05 2.16
C ASN A 99 -2.67 0.86 1.11
N ALA A 100 -2.96 0.56 -0.19
CA ALA A 100 -2.39 1.29 -1.32
C ALA A 100 -3.39 2.20 -2.05
N ALA A 101 -4.66 2.18 -1.68
CA ALA A 101 -5.65 3.11 -2.24
C ALA A 101 -5.28 4.56 -1.93
N GLY A 102 -5.26 5.41 -2.95
CA GLY A 102 -4.94 6.82 -2.79
C GLY A 102 -5.06 7.61 -4.08
N ILE A 103 -5.15 8.91 -3.94
CA ILE A 103 -5.20 9.88 -5.05
C ILE A 103 -4.15 10.97 -4.84
N ALA A 104 -3.71 11.57 -5.94
CA ALA A 104 -2.86 12.75 -5.94
C ALA A 104 -3.36 13.75 -6.98
N ASN A 105 -3.34 15.01 -6.61
CA ASN A 105 -3.47 16.16 -7.49
C ASN A 105 -2.67 17.33 -6.91
N ALA A 106 -2.48 18.36 -7.70
CA ALA A 106 -1.79 19.58 -7.27
C ALA A 106 -2.73 20.78 -7.46
N ASN A 107 -2.67 21.71 -6.50
CA ASN A 107 -3.29 23.02 -6.58
C ASN A 107 -2.63 23.94 -5.56
N PRO A 108 -2.30 25.20 -5.91
CA PRO A 108 -1.81 26.18 -4.96
C PRO A 108 -2.75 26.30 -3.73
N ALA A 109 -2.17 26.41 -2.55
CA ALA A 109 -2.96 26.38 -1.30
C ALA A 109 -4.01 27.50 -1.20
N LEU A 110 -3.75 28.66 -1.81
CA LEU A 110 -4.72 29.76 -1.85
C LEU A 110 -5.89 29.54 -2.82
N GLU A 111 -5.71 28.66 -3.80
CA GLU A 111 -6.69 28.34 -4.83
C GLU A 111 -7.40 27.02 -4.57
N MET A 112 -6.91 26.26 -3.56
CA MET A 112 -7.43 24.95 -3.21
C MET A 112 -8.76 25.07 -2.49
N GLU A 113 -9.82 24.56 -3.12
CA GLU A 113 -11.15 24.48 -2.50
C GLU A 113 -11.18 23.48 -1.35
N SER A 114 -12.02 23.74 -0.34
CA SER A 114 -12.13 22.88 0.85
C SER A 114 -12.52 21.45 0.50
N GLU A 115 -13.35 21.26 -0.53
CA GLU A 115 -13.78 19.94 -1.02
C GLU A 115 -12.61 19.15 -1.63
N GLN A 116 -11.69 19.83 -2.32
CA GLN A 116 -10.49 19.22 -2.88
C GLN A 116 -9.55 18.76 -1.78
N TRP A 117 -9.32 19.60 -0.78
CA TRP A 117 -8.57 19.26 0.42
C TRP A 117 -9.18 18.03 1.11
N GLN A 118 -10.47 18.12 1.44
CA GLN A 118 -11.15 17.08 2.21
C GLN A 118 -11.16 15.75 1.49
N ARG A 119 -11.39 15.75 0.17
CA ARG A 119 -11.39 14.52 -0.64
C ARG A 119 -10.05 13.77 -0.55
N VAL A 120 -8.92 14.48 -0.58
CA VAL A 120 -7.59 13.85 -0.47
C VAL A 120 -7.37 13.30 0.95
N ILE A 121 -7.74 14.06 1.98
CA ILE A 121 -7.66 13.60 3.37
C ILE A 121 -8.55 12.38 3.61
N ASP A 122 -9.78 12.41 3.12
CA ASP A 122 -10.75 11.32 3.30
C ASP A 122 -10.29 10.01 2.66
N ILE A 123 -9.65 10.08 1.48
CA ILE A 123 -9.19 8.87 0.80
C ILE A 123 -7.84 8.43 1.36
N ASN A 124 -6.85 9.34 1.40
CA ASN A 124 -5.46 8.98 1.65
C ASN A 124 -5.14 8.74 3.14
N LEU A 125 -5.88 9.34 4.06
CA LEU A 125 -5.62 9.24 5.49
C LEU A 125 -6.77 8.56 6.22
N THR A 126 -7.99 9.09 6.12
CA THR A 126 -9.17 8.49 6.78
C THR A 126 -9.46 7.10 6.21
N GLY A 127 -9.33 6.92 4.89
CA GLY A 127 -9.47 5.63 4.22
C GLY A 127 -8.47 4.59 4.71
N VAL A 128 -7.20 4.99 4.90
CA VAL A 128 -6.17 4.10 5.48
C VAL A 128 -6.52 3.73 6.92
N TRP A 129 -6.96 4.70 7.75
CA TRP A 129 -7.39 4.42 9.11
C TRP A 129 -8.59 3.46 9.16
N ASN A 130 -9.60 3.67 8.31
CA ASN A 130 -10.76 2.78 8.18
C ASN A 130 -10.33 1.35 7.78
N SER A 131 -9.42 1.23 6.81
CA SER A 131 -8.87 -0.05 6.36
C SER A 131 -8.17 -0.77 7.50
N CYS A 132 -7.21 -0.11 8.16
CA CYS A 132 -6.50 -0.67 9.31
C CYS A 132 -7.46 -1.17 10.41
N LYS A 133 -8.54 -0.42 10.67
CA LYS A 133 -9.54 -0.80 11.67
C LYS A 133 -10.31 -2.07 11.26
N ALA A 134 -10.80 -2.14 10.03
CA ALA A 134 -11.54 -3.30 9.54
C ALA A 134 -10.66 -4.56 9.48
N GLU A 135 -9.41 -4.42 9.04
CA GLU A 135 -8.42 -5.49 8.93
C GLU A 135 -8.04 -6.04 10.30
N THR A 136 -7.80 -5.16 11.27
CA THR A 136 -7.41 -5.54 12.63
C THR A 136 -8.50 -6.38 13.31
N GLU A 137 -9.78 -6.09 13.07
CA GLU A 137 -10.89 -6.87 13.62
C GLU A 137 -10.74 -8.38 13.29
N LEU A 138 -10.41 -8.73 12.03
CA LEU A 138 -10.20 -10.12 11.63
C LEU A 138 -8.80 -10.65 11.97
N MET A 139 -7.75 -9.81 11.92
CA MET A 139 -6.40 -10.23 12.32
C MET A 139 -6.31 -10.66 13.77
N LEU A 140 -7.07 -10.03 14.67
CA LEU A 140 -7.14 -10.45 16.09
C LEU A 140 -7.73 -11.85 16.23
N GLU A 141 -8.72 -12.21 15.43
CA GLU A 141 -9.27 -13.57 15.39
C GLU A 141 -8.29 -14.58 14.77
N SER A 142 -7.45 -14.11 13.85
CA SER A 142 -6.45 -14.92 13.14
C SER A 142 -5.16 -15.15 13.92
N GLY A 143 -4.98 -14.49 15.08
CA GLY A 143 -3.81 -14.60 15.94
C GLY A 143 -2.71 -13.58 15.67
N GLY A 144 -2.99 -12.51 14.94
CA GLY A 144 -2.07 -11.42 14.60
C GLY A 144 -1.94 -11.21 13.09
N GLY A 145 -1.01 -10.31 12.69
CA GLY A 145 -0.83 -10.00 11.28
C GLY A 145 0.21 -8.90 11.01
N SER A 146 0.32 -8.53 9.74
CA SER A 146 1.16 -7.42 9.28
C SER A 146 0.35 -6.45 8.42
N ILE A 147 0.29 -5.18 8.83
CA ILE A 147 -0.34 -4.08 8.09
C ILE A 147 0.76 -3.22 7.48
N ILE A 148 0.63 -2.91 6.19
CA ILE A 148 1.57 -2.10 5.42
C ILE A 148 0.80 -0.97 4.77
N ASN A 149 1.06 0.26 5.19
CA ASN A 149 0.42 1.45 4.65
C ASN A 149 1.31 2.12 3.60
N ILE A 150 0.78 2.37 2.40
CA ILE A 150 1.53 3.08 1.36
C ILE A 150 1.43 4.59 1.63
N ALA A 151 2.51 5.12 2.19
CA ALA A 151 2.72 6.54 2.42
C ALA A 151 3.32 7.22 1.17
N SER A 152 4.33 8.07 1.33
CA SER A 152 5.10 8.71 0.25
C SER A 152 6.29 9.46 0.84
N MET A 153 7.37 9.64 0.08
CA MET A 153 8.42 10.61 0.41
C MET A 153 7.84 12.02 0.65
N SER A 154 6.73 12.35 0.01
CA SER A 154 6.00 13.62 0.21
C SER A 154 5.43 13.81 1.62
N GLY A 155 5.37 12.76 2.42
CA GLY A 155 5.06 12.85 3.85
C GLY A 155 6.27 13.19 4.71
N ILE A 156 7.47 13.14 4.14
CA ILE A 156 8.75 13.43 4.81
C ILE A 156 9.29 14.78 4.38
N ILE A 157 9.19 15.10 3.08
CA ILE A 157 9.70 16.34 2.46
C ILE A 157 8.59 17.04 1.69
N VAL A 158 8.86 18.27 1.26
CA VAL A 158 8.02 19.00 0.30
C VAL A 158 8.64 18.91 -1.09
N ASN A 159 7.87 18.41 -2.05
CA ASN A 159 8.32 18.22 -3.42
C ASN A 159 8.47 19.60 -4.11
N ARG A 160 9.65 19.89 -4.65
CA ARG A 160 9.88 21.13 -5.39
C ARG A 160 9.02 21.16 -6.65
N GLY A 161 8.31 22.27 -6.88
CA GLY A 161 7.47 22.48 -8.06
C GLY A 161 6.11 21.75 -8.02
N LEU A 162 5.73 21.16 -6.88
CA LEU A 162 4.41 20.53 -6.68
C LEU A 162 3.67 21.19 -5.52
N ASP A 163 2.66 21.98 -5.85
CA ASP A 163 1.76 22.60 -4.87
C ASP A 163 0.66 21.61 -4.47
N GLN A 164 0.95 20.77 -3.46
CA GLN A 164 0.09 19.65 -3.06
C GLN A 164 0.00 19.48 -1.54
N ALA A 165 -0.23 20.58 -0.81
CA ALA A 165 -0.24 20.60 0.65
C ALA A 165 -1.12 19.50 1.27
N HIS A 166 -2.33 19.29 0.74
CA HIS A 166 -3.26 18.24 1.19
C HIS A 166 -2.68 16.83 1.04
N TYR A 167 -2.00 16.54 -0.08
CA TYR A 167 -1.35 15.26 -0.30
C TYR A 167 -0.20 15.05 0.69
N ASN A 168 0.70 16.04 0.82
CA ASN A 168 1.84 15.97 1.74
C ASN A 168 1.34 15.75 3.19
N CYS A 169 0.34 16.52 3.64
CA CYS A 169 -0.26 16.34 4.96
C CYS A 169 -0.88 14.95 5.13
N SER A 170 -1.61 14.46 4.12
CA SER A 170 -2.21 13.12 4.19
C SER A 170 -1.16 12.02 4.34
N LYS A 171 -0.04 12.11 3.59
CA LYS A 171 1.02 11.09 3.61
C LYS A 171 1.90 11.18 4.87
N ALA A 172 2.16 12.39 5.39
CA ALA A 172 2.75 12.57 6.71
C ALA A 172 1.86 11.98 7.81
N GLY A 173 0.55 12.19 7.70
CA GLY A 173 -0.45 11.57 8.58
C GLY A 173 -0.40 10.04 8.55
N VAL A 174 -0.27 9.43 7.37
CA VAL A 174 -0.15 7.95 7.23
C VAL A 174 1.10 7.40 7.90
N ILE A 175 2.26 8.09 7.75
CA ILE A 175 3.50 7.69 8.42
C ILE A 175 3.30 7.69 9.94
N HIS A 176 2.73 8.76 10.49
CA HIS A 176 2.54 8.87 11.93
C HIS A 176 1.43 7.95 12.45
N LEU A 177 0.34 7.78 11.69
CA LEU A 177 -0.74 6.82 11.97
C LEU A 177 -0.16 5.40 12.10
N SER A 178 0.73 4.99 11.17
CA SER A 178 1.36 3.67 11.21
C SER A 178 2.15 3.46 12.49
N LYS A 179 2.88 4.47 12.97
CA LYS A 179 3.61 4.41 14.25
C LYS A 179 2.66 4.30 15.45
N SER A 180 1.57 5.09 15.44
CA SER A 180 0.58 5.09 16.52
C SER A 180 -0.09 3.72 16.65
N LEU A 181 -0.59 3.18 15.52
CA LEU A 181 -1.25 1.88 15.48
C LEU A 181 -0.29 0.72 15.80
N ALA A 182 0.98 0.84 15.41
CA ALA A 182 2.01 -0.11 15.80
C ALA A 182 2.11 -0.25 17.31
N MET A 183 2.12 0.87 18.05
CA MET A 183 2.21 0.85 19.53
C MET A 183 0.92 0.34 20.18
N GLU A 184 -0.25 0.64 19.61
CA GLU A 184 -1.52 0.15 20.14
C GLU A 184 -1.71 -1.37 19.96
N TRP A 185 -1.11 -1.96 18.91
CA TRP A 185 -1.42 -3.33 18.50
C TRP A 185 -0.26 -4.31 18.61
N VAL A 186 0.97 -3.87 18.89
CA VAL A 186 2.14 -4.77 19.03
C VAL A 186 1.91 -5.86 20.08
N GLY A 187 1.31 -5.52 21.22
CA GLY A 187 0.95 -6.48 22.28
C GLY A 187 -0.15 -7.48 21.87
N LYS A 188 -0.80 -7.27 20.73
CA LYS A 188 -1.84 -8.13 20.15
C LYS A 188 -1.30 -8.97 18.97
N GLY A 189 0.02 -8.97 18.74
CA GLY A 189 0.65 -9.72 17.66
C GLY A 189 0.50 -9.09 16.27
N ILE A 190 0.12 -7.80 16.17
CA ILE A 190 -0.03 -7.09 14.88
C ILE A 190 1.12 -6.10 14.74
N ARG A 191 1.84 -6.20 13.62
CA ARG A 191 2.84 -5.23 13.20
C ARG A 191 2.21 -4.23 12.23
N VAL A 192 2.55 -2.96 12.37
CA VAL A 192 2.09 -1.92 11.45
C VAL A 192 3.29 -1.10 10.99
N ASN A 193 3.49 -1.02 9.68
CA ASN A 193 4.59 -0.28 9.06
C ASN A 193 4.07 0.55 7.89
N SER A 194 4.89 1.47 7.39
CA SER A 194 4.63 2.18 6.14
C SER A 194 5.76 1.97 5.12
N ILE A 195 5.41 2.12 3.85
CA ILE A 195 6.37 2.27 2.76
C ILE A 195 6.17 3.68 2.22
N SER A 196 7.27 4.42 2.05
CA SER A 196 7.28 5.75 1.46
C SER A 196 7.98 5.72 0.10
N PRO A 197 7.22 5.48 -1.01
CA PRO A 197 7.77 5.51 -2.35
C PRO A 197 8.21 6.92 -2.74
N GLY A 198 9.29 7.00 -3.55
CA GLY A 198 9.62 8.15 -4.36
C GLY A 198 8.79 8.23 -5.64
N TYR A 199 9.26 9.00 -6.62
CA TYR A 199 8.61 9.04 -7.93
C TYR A 199 8.63 7.67 -8.58
N THR A 200 7.44 7.11 -8.81
CA THR A 200 7.23 5.76 -9.33
C THR A 200 6.43 5.85 -10.63
N ALA A 201 6.81 5.09 -11.65
CA ALA A 201 6.18 5.05 -12.97
C ALA A 201 4.84 4.29 -12.94
N THR A 202 3.87 4.86 -12.24
CA THR A 202 2.49 4.38 -12.18
C THR A 202 1.67 4.98 -13.32
N PRO A 203 0.49 4.42 -13.68
CA PRO A 203 -0.43 5.07 -14.61
C PRO A 203 -0.79 6.51 -14.23
N MET A 204 -0.76 6.85 -12.94
CA MET A 204 -0.98 8.21 -12.44
C MET A 204 0.12 9.18 -12.90
N ASN A 205 1.38 8.75 -12.97
CA ASN A 205 2.56 9.57 -13.24
C ASN A 205 3.08 9.47 -14.69
N THR A 206 2.58 8.51 -15.49
CA THR A 206 3.06 8.26 -16.87
C THR A 206 2.07 8.67 -17.95
N ARG A 207 1.01 9.43 -17.58
CA ARG A 207 0.06 9.98 -18.55
C ARG A 207 0.76 10.91 -19.56
N PRO A 208 0.27 11.00 -20.80
CA PRO A 208 0.90 11.84 -21.83
C PRO A 208 1.12 13.30 -21.41
N GLU A 209 0.20 13.84 -20.60
CA GLU A 209 0.28 15.22 -20.07
C GLU A 209 1.45 15.41 -19.10
N MET A 210 1.96 14.33 -18.53
CA MET A 210 3.01 14.33 -17.50
C MET A 210 4.43 14.21 -18.04
N VAL A 211 4.64 14.17 -19.37
CA VAL A 211 5.97 13.91 -19.98
C VAL A 211 7.04 14.90 -19.52
N HIS A 212 6.72 16.20 -19.41
CA HIS A 212 7.67 17.21 -18.91
C HIS A 212 7.97 16.97 -17.44
N GLN A 213 6.96 16.71 -16.64
CA GLN A 213 7.08 16.49 -15.20
C GLN A 213 7.83 15.17 -14.89
N THR A 214 7.66 14.14 -15.73
CA THR A 214 8.41 12.88 -15.65
C THR A 214 9.91 13.13 -15.73
N ARG A 215 10.37 13.94 -16.70
CA ARG A 215 11.79 14.30 -16.84
C ARG A 215 12.33 15.07 -15.64
N GLU A 216 11.52 15.94 -15.06
CA GLU A 216 11.88 16.65 -13.83
C GLU A 216 12.02 15.68 -12.66
N PHE A 217 11.08 14.75 -12.49
CA PHE A 217 11.14 13.70 -11.47
C PHE A 217 12.40 12.85 -11.60
N GLU A 218 12.74 12.44 -12.82
CA GLU A 218 13.97 11.68 -13.09
C GLU A 218 15.23 12.49 -12.74
N SER A 219 15.30 13.76 -13.18
CA SER A 219 16.47 14.61 -12.96
C SER A 219 16.68 14.99 -11.49
N GLN A 220 15.58 15.08 -10.71
CA GLN A 220 15.63 15.39 -9.28
C GLN A 220 15.95 14.16 -8.42
N THR A 221 15.72 12.96 -8.93
CA THR A 221 16.01 11.72 -8.20
C THR A 221 17.50 11.40 -8.29
N PRO A 222 18.20 11.10 -7.16
CA PRO A 222 19.63 10.76 -7.20
C PRO A 222 19.99 9.60 -8.13
N MET A 223 19.12 8.58 -8.21
CA MET A 223 19.30 7.47 -9.16
C MET A 223 18.97 7.84 -10.62
N GLN A 224 18.64 9.11 -10.92
CA GLN A 224 18.40 9.66 -12.28
C GLN A 224 17.31 8.90 -13.07
N ARG A 225 16.33 8.35 -12.37
CA ARG A 225 15.16 7.69 -12.94
C ARG A 225 14.02 7.62 -11.95
N MET A 226 12.83 7.42 -12.43
CA MET A 226 11.72 6.98 -11.58
C MET A 226 11.88 5.49 -11.21
N ALA A 227 11.30 5.10 -10.09
CA ALA A 227 11.14 3.69 -9.76
C ALA A 227 10.14 3.02 -10.72
N LYS A 228 10.36 1.74 -11.03
CA LYS A 228 9.32 0.89 -11.61
C LYS A 228 8.36 0.45 -10.50
N VAL A 229 7.11 0.13 -10.83
CA VAL A 229 6.12 -0.34 -9.83
C VAL A 229 6.58 -1.64 -9.16
N GLU A 230 7.30 -2.49 -9.88
CA GLU A 230 7.84 -3.76 -9.37
C GLU A 230 8.89 -3.56 -8.27
N GLU A 231 9.54 -2.40 -8.21
CA GLU A 231 10.52 -2.10 -7.16
C GLU A 231 9.86 -1.87 -5.79
N MET A 232 8.52 -1.71 -5.75
CA MET A 232 7.74 -1.68 -4.50
C MET A 232 7.38 -3.08 -3.98
N ALA A 233 7.51 -4.12 -4.81
CA ALA A 233 7.18 -5.49 -4.46
C ALA A 233 8.11 -6.06 -3.37
N GLY A 234 9.43 -5.92 -3.52
CA GLY A 234 10.42 -6.40 -2.54
C GLY A 234 10.21 -5.83 -1.14
N PRO A 235 10.14 -4.49 -0.97
CA PRO A 235 9.78 -3.84 0.29
C PRO A 235 8.48 -4.36 0.92
N ALA A 236 7.44 -4.53 0.11
CA ALA A 236 6.15 -5.03 0.58
C ALA A 236 6.24 -6.50 1.03
N LEU A 237 6.89 -7.36 0.26
CA LEU A 237 7.16 -8.76 0.63
C LEU A 237 7.98 -8.87 1.92
N PHE A 238 9.01 -8.03 2.09
CA PHE A 238 9.78 -7.96 3.33
C PHE A 238 8.88 -7.67 4.53
N LEU A 239 8.13 -6.58 4.49
CA LEU A 239 7.27 -6.18 5.61
C LEU A 239 6.11 -7.15 5.86
N ALA A 240 5.60 -7.83 4.83
CA ALA A 240 4.54 -8.83 4.92
C ALA A 240 5.00 -10.14 5.56
N SER A 241 6.27 -10.48 5.45
CA SER A 241 6.83 -11.79 5.78
C SER A 241 7.48 -11.86 7.16
N ASP A 242 7.97 -13.06 7.53
CA ASP A 242 8.70 -13.28 8.77
C ASP A 242 10.10 -12.65 8.76
N ALA A 243 10.61 -12.24 7.58
CA ALA A 243 11.84 -11.46 7.46
C ALA A 243 11.77 -10.13 8.22
N ALA A 244 10.55 -9.57 8.39
CA ALA A 244 10.28 -8.35 9.15
C ALA A 244 9.64 -8.60 10.52
N SER A 245 9.80 -9.80 11.11
CA SER A 245 9.15 -10.18 12.38
C SER A 245 9.49 -9.25 13.55
N PHE A 246 10.59 -8.51 13.49
CA PHE A 246 11.00 -7.54 14.51
C PHE A 246 10.85 -6.08 14.04
N CYS A 247 10.12 -5.84 12.93
CA CYS A 247 9.86 -4.51 12.39
C CYS A 247 8.40 -4.10 12.66
N THR A 248 8.19 -3.08 13.49
CA THR A 248 6.89 -2.43 13.67
C THR A 248 7.11 -0.94 13.92
N GLY A 249 6.23 -0.08 13.38
CA GLY A 249 6.35 1.37 13.43
C GLY A 249 7.44 1.95 12.50
N VAL A 250 7.99 1.15 11.59
CA VAL A 250 9.00 1.58 10.62
C VAL A 250 8.32 2.26 9.43
N ASP A 251 8.91 3.36 8.95
CA ASP A 251 8.65 3.91 7.62
C ASP A 251 9.81 3.54 6.70
N LEU A 252 9.54 2.63 5.75
CA LEU A 252 10.55 2.16 4.80
C LEU A 252 10.55 3.05 3.56
N VAL A 253 11.52 3.95 3.48
CA VAL A 253 11.70 4.85 2.35
C VAL A 253 12.27 4.10 1.15
N VAL A 254 11.61 4.22 -0.02
CA VAL A 254 11.98 3.56 -1.28
C VAL A 254 11.90 4.60 -2.41
N ASP A 255 12.88 5.50 -2.49
CA ASP A 255 12.78 6.75 -3.25
C ASP A 255 13.99 7.05 -4.15
N GLY A 256 14.90 6.11 -4.31
CA GLY A 256 16.13 6.32 -5.09
C GLY A 256 17.07 7.35 -4.47
N GLY A 257 16.99 7.55 -3.14
CA GLY A 257 17.82 8.47 -2.37
C GLY A 257 17.27 9.91 -2.30
N PHE A 258 16.04 10.15 -2.75
CA PHE A 258 15.49 11.50 -2.89
C PHE A 258 15.47 12.30 -1.58
N VAL A 259 15.12 11.67 -0.45
CA VAL A 259 15.02 12.36 0.85
C VAL A 259 16.37 12.49 1.58
N CYS A 260 17.47 12.04 0.97
CA CYS A 260 18.81 12.10 1.60
C CYS A 260 19.49 13.47 1.45
N TRP A 261 18.93 14.41 0.65
CA TRP A 261 19.47 15.76 0.48
C TRP A 261 18.38 16.84 0.37
#